data_fc2fe1c4f470aff2e8c0b98082571e33
#
_entry.id   fc2fe1c4f470aff2e8c0b98082571e33
#
_cell.length_a   1.000
_cell.length_b   1.000
_cell.length_c   1.000
_cell.angle_alpha   90.00
_cell.angle_beta   90.00
_cell.angle_gamma   90.00
#
_symmetry.space_group_name_H-M   'P 1'
#
loop_
_entity.id
_entity.type
_entity.pdbx_description
1 polymer ?
#
loop_
_entity_poly.entity_id
_entity_poly.type
_entity_poly.pdbx_seq_one_letter_code
_entity_poly.pdbx_strand_id
1 'polypeptide(L)'
;MSCAICSDRKEKRFCVAVHGRICPQCCGEQRELTLDCPSECPYLRQARQHEKPRQLEDAPPEEVFPRIELSDEFLHDREPVVSGILHTIGRLSRSDRSLTDQEVIAALANLATSYQTLIGSGLVYEQVSPSLAQQALIEAVRQLLEEFRQLEREHLGRTTLKDAEVLKVLVLVLRLAHIHTSGRPRSRGFLDFLHQQFQQAQSSIAAADEPGSRIIMP
;
A
#
# COMPACT_ATOMS: atom_id res chain seq x y z
N MET A 1 -1.30 -7.77 38.41
CA MET A 1 -0.49 -6.59 38.06
C MET A 1 -1.36 -5.64 37.25
N SER A 2 -1.06 -4.35 37.27
CA SER A 2 -1.81 -3.29 36.59
C SER A 2 -1.32 -3.10 35.15
N CYS A 3 -2.17 -2.54 34.30
CA CYS A 3 -1.87 -2.22 32.90
C CYS A 3 -0.69 -1.22 32.77
N ALA A 4 0.30 -1.51 31.94
CA ALA A 4 1.47 -0.66 31.71
C ALA A 4 1.13 0.72 31.10
N ILE A 5 -0.09 0.92 30.57
CA ILE A 5 -0.51 2.18 29.97
C ILE A 5 -1.37 3.00 30.95
N CYS A 6 -2.47 2.44 31.45
CA CYS A 6 -3.39 3.21 32.32
C CYS A 6 -3.16 3.01 33.83
N SER A 7 -2.33 2.04 34.22
CA SER A 7 -2.02 1.69 35.62
C SER A 7 -3.24 1.30 36.49
N ASP A 8 -4.45 1.40 35.97
CA ASP A 8 -5.72 1.22 36.66
C ASP A 8 -6.31 -0.19 36.46
N ARG A 9 -6.41 -0.62 35.19
CA ARG A 9 -7.09 -1.87 34.84
C ARG A 9 -6.14 -3.06 34.86
N LYS A 10 -6.70 -4.25 35.12
CA LYS A 10 -5.97 -5.51 35.13
C LYS A 10 -5.37 -5.78 33.73
N GLU A 11 -4.08 -6.04 33.69
CA GLU A 11 -3.35 -6.48 32.49
C GLU A 11 -3.85 -7.85 32.00
N LYS A 12 -3.97 -8.03 30.67
CA LYS A 12 -4.38 -9.32 30.08
C LYS A 12 -3.59 -9.69 28.82
N ARG A 13 -2.92 -8.70 28.18
CA ARG A 13 -2.27 -8.88 26.88
C ARG A 13 -0.82 -8.45 26.96
N PHE A 14 0.11 -9.23 26.46
CA PHE A 14 1.46 -8.75 26.22
C PHE A 14 1.48 -7.89 24.95
N CYS A 15 2.04 -6.69 25.04
CA CYS A 15 2.17 -5.76 23.93
C CYS A 15 3.64 -5.55 23.61
N VAL A 16 4.04 -5.93 22.41
CA VAL A 16 5.43 -5.78 21.92
C VAL A 16 5.81 -4.29 21.81
N ALA A 17 4.87 -3.43 21.37
CA ALA A 17 5.15 -2.00 21.17
C ALA A 17 5.53 -1.25 22.45
N VAL A 18 5.05 -1.70 23.63
CA VAL A 18 5.40 -1.09 24.93
C VAL A 18 6.28 -2.00 25.79
N HIS A 19 6.71 -3.15 25.25
CA HIS A 19 7.47 -4.18 25.98
C HIS A 19 6.85 -4.54 27.34
N GLY A 20 5.50 -4.58 27.42
CA GLY A 20 4.81 -4.75 28.69
C GLY A 20 3.40 -5.34 28.53
N ARG A 21 2.76 -5.62 29.68
CA ARG A 21 1.40 -6.16 29.69
C ARG A 21 0.36 -5.04 29.83
N ILE A 22 -0.64 -5.05 28.96
CA ILE A 22 -1.67 -4.01 28.87
C ILE A 22 -3.07 -4.60 29.00
N CYS A 23 -4.05 -3.77 29.35
CA CYS A 23 -5.46 -4.16 29.35
C CYS A 23 -6.03 -4.17 27.92
N PRO A 24 -7.12 -4.95 27.66
CA PRO A 24 -7.75 -5.00 26.34
C PRO A 24 -8.24 -3.64 25.82
N GLN A 25 -8.70 -2.77 26.72
CA GLN A 25 -9.22 -1.45 26.35
C GLN A 25 -8.10 -0.54 25.85
N CYS A 26 -6.98 -0.40 26.58
CA CYS A 26 -5.83 0.37 26.09
C CYS A 26 -5.27 -0.20 24.77
N CYS A 27 -5.25 -1.55 24.61
CA CYS A 27 -4.87 -2.18 23.35
C CYS A 27 -5.82 -1.78 22.21
N GLY A 28 -7.12 -1.71 22.42
CA GLY A 28 -8.12 -1.35 21.41
C GLY A 28 -8.09 0.14 21.05
N GLU A 29 -8.02 1.00 22.06
CA GLU A 29 -8.04 2.46 21.92
C GLU A 29 -6.76 3.00 21.24
N GLN A 30 -5.60 2.44 21.59
CA GLN A 30 -4.31 2.97 21.17
C GLN A 30 -3.67 2.18 20.00
N ARG A 31 -4.30 1.09 19.56
CA ARG A 31 -3.82 0.28 18.44
C ARG A 31 -3.68 1.11 17.17
N GLU A 32 -2.51 1.04 16.51
CA GLU A 32 -2.21 1.77 15.27
C GLU A 32 -2.45 3.31 15.35
N LEU A 33 -2.71 3.83 16.56
CA LEU A 33 -2.84 5.27 16.81
C LEU A 33 -1.56 5.82 17.46
N THR A 34 -1.25 5.34 18.65
CA THR A 34 -0.04 5.65 19.41
C THR A 34 0.90 4.47 19.51
N LEU A 35 0.36 3.24 19.44
CA LEU A 35 1.14 2.01 19.46
C LEU A 35 1.58 1.63 18.05
N ASP A 36 2.88 1.40 17.89
CA ASP A 36 3.44 0.81 16.67
C ASP A 36 3.24 -0.71 16.71
N CYS A 37 2.04 -1.14 16.29
CA CYS A 37 1.63 -2.53 16.35
C CYS A 37 2.32 -3.34 15.24
N PRO A 38 3.12 -4.38 15.58
CA PRO A 38 3.70 -5.24 14.55
C PRO A 38 2.62 -6.07 13.85
N SER A 39 2.80 -6.34 12.57
CA SER A 39 1.86 -7.08 11.71
C SER A 39 1.57 -8.50 12.23
N GLU A 40 2.53 -9.08 12.96
CA GLU A 40 2.44 -10.41 13.57
C GLU A 40 1.60 -10.44 14.86
N CYS A 41 1.24 -9.26 15.40
CA CYS A 41 0.48 -9.17 16.65
C CYS A 41 -0.86 -9.90 16.53
N PRO A 42 -1.14 -10.94 17.36
CA PRO A 42 -2.36 -11.73 17.23
C PRO A 42 -3.62 -10.90 17.53
N TYR A 43 -3.51 -9.89 18.39
CA TYR A 43 -4.63 -9.00 18.72
C TYR A 43 -4.92 -7.98 17.60
N LEU A 44 -3.91 -7.59 16.82
CA LEU A 44 -4.09 -6.78 15.62
C LEU A 44 -4.79 -7.60 14.52
N ARG A 45 -4.27 -8.81 14.25
CA ARG A 45 -4.88 -9.72 13.26
C ARG A 45 -6.32 -10.03 13.55
N GLN A 46 -6.61 -10.39 14.82
CA GLN A 46 -7.99 -10.65 15.25
C GLN A 46 -8.89 -9.42 15.07
N ALA A 47 -8.38 -8.22 15.36
CA ALA A 47 -9.19 -7.02 15.19
C ALA A 47 -9.50 -6.75 13.71
N ARG A 48 -8.52 -6.84 12.83
CA ARG A 48 -8.72 -6.65 11.40
C ARG A 48 -9.72 -7.63 10.78
N GLN A 49 -9.85 -8.86 11.33
CA GLN A 49 -10.87 -9.81 10.89
C GLN A 49 -12.31 -9.36 11.22
N HIS A 50 -12.48 -8.49 12.22
CA HIS A 50 -13.77 -7.96 12.65
C HIS A 50 -14.03 -6.52 12.19
N GLU A 51 -13.02 -5.83 11.65
CA GLU A 51 -13.17 -4.50 11.08
C GLU A 51 -13.89 -4.61 9.73
N LYS A 52 -14.87 -3.72 9.52
CA LYS A 52 -15.51 -3.61 8.21
C LYS A 52 -14.52 -3.02 7.21
N PRO A 53 -14.48 -3.52 5.96
CA PRO A 53 -13.72 -2.87 4.89
C PRO A 53 -14.14 -1.40 4.78
N ARG A 54 -13.17 -0.50 4.61
CA ARG A 54 -13.47 0.91 4.36
C ARG A 54 -14.09 1.05 2.98
N GLN A 55 -15.04 1.96 2.88
CA GLN A 55 -15.64 2.35 1.61
C GLN A 55 -14.86 3.53 1.05
N LEU A 56 -14.80 3.66 -0.28
CA LEU A 56 -14.11 4.79 -0.92
C LEU A 56 -14.81 6.12 -0.61
N GLU A 57 -16.11 6.07 -0.35
CA GLU A 57 -16.95 7.21 0.04
C GLU A 57 -16.55 7.79 1.40
N ASP A 58 -15.89 7.00 2.25
CA ASP A 58 -15.38 7.45 3.56
C ASP A 58 -14.04 8.20 3.46
N ALA A 59 -13.41 8.20 2.28
CA ALA A 59 -12.14 8.85 2.04
C ALA A 59 -12.33 10.26 1.46
N PRO A 60 -11.36 11.19 1.69
CA PRO A 60 -11.42 12.51 1.09
C PRO A 60 -11.49 12.45 -0.45
N PRO A 61 -12.40 13.18 -1.11
CA PRO A 61 -12.53 13.15 -2.57
C PRO A 61 -11.23 13.49 -3.31
N GLU A 62 -10.41 14.37 -2.74
CA GLU A 62 -9.09 14.76 -3.26
C GLU A 62 -8.07 13.63 -3.22
N GLU A 63 -8.27 12.59 -2.40
CA GLU A 63 -7.40 11.43 -2.32
C GLU A 63 -7.91 10.24 -3.15
N VAL A 64 -9.20 10.18 -3.49
CA VAL A 64 -9.77 9.07 -4.28
C VAL A 64 -10.12 9.42 -5.72
N PHE A 65 -10.08 10.71 -6.07
CA PHE A 65 -10.34 11.22 -7.43
C PHE A 65 -11.62 10.61 -8.06
N PRO A 66 -12.81 10.86 -7.50
CA PRO A 66 -14.04 10.13 -7.86
C PRO A 66 -14.44 10.30 -9.33
N ARG A 67 -14.02 11.40 -10.00
CA ARG A 67 -14.31 11.68 -11.41
C ARG A 67 -13.45 10.88 -12.39
N ILE A 68 -12.42 10.17 -11.90
CA ILE A 68 -11.56 9.36 -12.77
C ILE A 68 -12.18 7.96 -12.88
N GLU A 69 -12.61 7.62 -14.08
CA GLU A 69 -13.16 6.31 -14.42
C GLU A 69 -12.03 5.34 -14.81
N LEU A 70 -12.15 4.11 -14.34
CA LEU A 70 -11.24 3.00 -14.61
C LEU A 70 -12.04 1.90 -15.30
N SER A 71 -11.75 1.63 -16.57
CA SER A 71 -12.38 0.54 -17.32
C SER A 71 -11.62 -0.78 -17.13
N ASP A 72 -12.31 -1.91 -17.31
CA ASP A 72 -11.68 -3.24 -17.24
C ASP A 72 -10.57 -3.40 -18.29
N GLU A 73 -10.76 -2.86 -19.49
CA GLU A 73 -9.74 -2.85 -20.55
C GLU A 73 -8.48 -2.11 -20.08
N PHE A 74 -8.64 -0.90 -19.49
CA PHE A 74 -7.53 -0.15 -18.92
C PHE A 74 -6.79 -0.94 -17.83
N LEU A 75 -7.53 -1.61 -16.94
CA LEU A 75 -6.96 -2.41 -15.85
C LEU A 75 -6.10 -3.55 -16.41
N HIS A 76 -6.58 -4.23 -17.44
CA HIS A 76 -5.85 -5.30 -18.11
C HIS A 76 -4.60 -4.79 -18.81
N ASP A 77 -4.70 -3.72 -19.59
CA ASP A 77 -3.59 -3.16 -20.37
C ASP A 77 -2.47 -2.58 -19.48
N ARG A 78 -2.81 -2.08 -18.30
CA ARG A 78 -1.87 -1.43 -17.37
C ARG A 78 -1.50 -2.27 -16.16
N GLU A 79 -1.91 -3.54 -16.13
CA GLU A 79 -1.55 -4.49 -15.07
C GLU A 79 -0.03 -4.50 -14.77
N PRO A 80 0.90 -4.52 -15.75
CA PRO A 80 2.32 -4.54 -15.47
C PRO A 80 2.81 -3.29 -14.72
N VAL A 81 2.30 -2.10 -15.07
CA VAL A 81 2.65 -0.84 -14.40
C VAL A 81 2.08 -0.81 -12.98
N VAL A 82 0.82 -1.21 -12.81
CA VAL A 82 0.16 -1.32 -11.50
C VAL A 82 0.95 -2.26 -10.60
N SER A 83 1.27 -3.47 -11.09
CA SER A 83 2.04 -4.47 -10.35
C SER A 83 3.44 -3.97 -10.00
N GLY A 84 4.10 -3.24 -10.89
CA GLY A 84 5.40 -2.60 -10.65
C GLY A 84 5.34 -1.58 -9.51
N ILE A 85 4.31 -0.72 -9.47
CA ILE A 85 4.12 0.26 -8.39
C ILE A 85 3.84 -0.45 -7.06
N LEU A 86 2.92 -1.43 -7.05
CA LEU A 86 2.61 -2.21 -5.84
C LEU A 86 3.85 -2.94 -5.30
N HIS A 87 4.66 -3.52 -6.20
CA HIS A 87 5.92 -4.16 -5.83
C HIS A 87 6.93 -3.17 -5.24
N THR A 88 7.05 -1.98 -5.83
CA THR A 88 7.93 -0.90 -5.34
C THR A 88 7.54 -0.46 -3.94
N ILE A 89 6.23 -0.24 -3.69
CA ILE A 89 5.70 0.07 -2.36
C ILE A 89 6.03 -1.07 -1.37
N GLY A 90 5.73 -2.31 -1.74
CA GLY A 90 6.00 -3.49 -0.91
C GLY A 90 7.49 -3.66 -0.58
N ARG A 91 8.38 -3.41 -1.54
CA ARG A 91 9.84 -3.46 -1.33
C ARG A 91 10.31 -2.37 -0.37
N LEU A 92 9.90 -1.12 -0.57
CA LEU A 92 10.27 -0.01 0.30
C LEU A 92 9.77 -0.21 1.73
N SER A 93 8.55 -0.70 1.91
CA SER A 93 7.97 -0.92 3.23
C SER A 93 8.65 -2.02 4.04
N ARG A 94 9.44 -2.90 3.40
CA ARG A 94 10.29 -3.89 4.10
C ARG A 94 11.59 -3.28 4.62
N SER A 95 12.14 -2.32 3.89
CA SER A 95 13.40 -1.64 4.26
C SER A 95 13.18 -0.47 5.22
N ASP A 96 12.01 0.16 5.17
CA ASP A 96 11.68 1.32 5.98
C ASP A 96 10.34 1.14 6.73
N ARG A 97 10.42 0.98 8.06
CA ARG A 97 9.24 0.85 8.92
C ARG A 97 8.49 2.16 9.14
N SER A 98 9.09 3.30 8.83
CA SER A 98 8.42 4.60 8.92
C SER A 98 7.36 4.77 7.82
N LEU A 99 7.45 4.01 6.72
CA LEU A 99 6.45 3.99 5.66
C LEU A 99 5.18 3.30 6.17
N THR A 100 4.17 4.09 6.50
CA THR A 100 2.82 3.65 6.89
C THR A 100 1.86 3.76 5.71
N ASP A 101 0.64 3.23 5.86
CA ASP A 101 -0.41 3.40 4.84
C ASP A 101 -0.70 4.87 4.55
N GLN A 102 -0.70 5.74 5.58
CA GLN A 102 -0.90 7.18 5.40
C GLN A 102 0.22 7.83 4.61
N GLU A 103 1.48 7.42 4.85
CA GLU A 103 2.62 7.93 4.08
C GLU A 103 2.51 7.52 2.59
N VAL A 104 2.05 6.29 2.32
CA VAL A 104 1.81 5.81 0.95
C VAL A 104 0.68 6.60 0.29
N ILE A 105 -0.45 6.77 0.97
CA ILE A 105 -1.61 7.52 0.46
C ILE A 105 -1.20 8.96 0.16
N ALA A 106 -0.53 9.65 1.08
CA ALA A 106 -0.09 11.03 0.90
C ALA A 106 0.90 11.17 -0.27
N ALA A 107 1.86 10.25 -0.42
CA ALA A 107 2.82 10.25 -1.53
C ALA A 107 2.13 10.06 -2.89
N LEU A 108 1.23 9.08 -2.99
CA LEU A 108 0.51 8.80 -4.22
C LEU A 108 -0.49 9.90 -4.58
N ALA A 109 -1.18 10.51 -3.59
CA ALA A 109 -2.08 11.64 -3.80
C ALA A 109 -1.31 12.87 -4.31
N ASN A 110 -0.13 13.13 -3.76
CA ASN A 110 0.77 14.19 -4.25
C ASN A 110 1.15 13.96 -5.72
N LEU A 111 1.60 12.75 -6.07
CA LEU A 111 1.91 12.39 -7.46
C LEU A 111 0.68 12.53 -8.36
N ALA A 112 -0.47 12.01 -7.97
CA ALA A 112 -1.69 12.09 -8.76
C ALA A 112 -2.12 13.55 -9.00
N THR A 113 -2.03 14.40 -7.98
CA THR A 113 -2.31 15.85 -8.10
C THR A 113 -1.31 16.52 -9.06
N SER A 114 -0.03 16.16 -9.01
CA SER A 114 0.99 16.68 -9.93
C SER A 114 0.68 16.30 -11.38
N TYR A 115 0.31 15.04 -11.65
CA TYR A 115 -0.10 14.60 -12.98
C TYR A 115 -1.41 15.24 -13.43
N GLN A 116 -2.39 15.41 -12.54
CA GLN A 116 -3.65 16.10 -12.84
C GLN A 116 -3.39 17.56 -13.26
N THR A 117 -2.50 18.25 -12.55
CA THR A 117 -2.11 19.64 -12.87
C THR A 117 -1.38 19.70 -14.20
N LEU A 118 -0.44 18.78 -14.46
CA LEU A 118 0.28 18.70 -15.73
C LEU A 118 -0.68 18.51 -16.92
N ILE A 119 -1.65 17.60 -16.80
CA ILE A 119 -2.64 17.33 -17.85
C ILE A 119 -3.56 18.53 -18.08
N GLY A 120 -3.99 19.20 -17.00
CA GLY A 120 -4.94 20.31 -17.07
C GLY A 120 -4.34 21.63 -17.51
N SER A 121 -3.09 21.93 -17.14
CA SER A 121 -2.47 23.25 -17.35
C SER A 121 -1.16 23.22 -18.13
N GLY A 122 -0.58 22.03 -18.35
CA GLY A 122 0.77 21.88 -18.90
C GLY A 122 1.90 22.27 -17.93
N LEU A 123 1.56 22.62 -16.68
CA LEU A 123 2.56 23.03 -15.69
C LEU A 123 2.98 21.84 -14.84
N VAL A 124 4.29 21.72 -14.66
CA VAL A 124 4.86 20.75 -13.69
C VAL A 124 4.80 21.40 -12.31
N TYR A 125 3.95 20.89 -11.45
CA TYR A 125 3.85 21.31 -10.06
C TYR A 125 4.38 20.20 -9.16
N GLU A 126 5.42 20.48 -8.41
CA GLU A 126 5.98 19.57 -7.42
C GLU A 126 5.64 20.06 -6.01
N GLN A 127 4.79 19.33 -5.34
CA GLN A 127 4.53 19.57 -3.93
C GLN A 127 5.63 18.90 -3.11
N VAL A 128 6.33 19.69 -2.29
CA VAL A 128 7.35 19.17 -1.40
C VAL A 128 6.70 18.35 -0.30
N SER A 129 7.01 17.08 -0.25
CA SER A 129 6.55 16.19 0.82
C SER A 129 7.37 16.42 2.09
N PRO A 130 6.73 16.55 3.27
CA PRO A 130 7.42 16.80 4.53
C PRO A 130 8.19 15.58 5.06
N SER A 131 7.81 14.38 4.61
CA SER A 131 8.34 13.09 5.08
C SER A 131 9.37 12.53 4.12
N LEU A 132 10.51 12.06 4.64
CA LEU A 132 11.54 11.37 3.85
C LEU A 132 11.01 10.06 3.25
N ALA A 133 10.13 9.35 3.96
CA ALA A 133 9.51 8.14 3.45
C ALA A 133 8.62 8.42 2.22
N GLN A 134 7.84 9.51 2.25
CA GLN A 134 7.06 9.97 1.10
C GLN A 134 7.97 10.34 -0.08
N GLN A 135 9.02 11.12 0.17
CA GLN A 135 9.98 11.53 -0.87
C GLN A 135 10.63 10.31 -1.53
N ALA A 136 11.09 9.34 -0.75
CA ALA A 136 11.70 8.11 -1.26
C ALA A 136 10.70 7.30 -2.10
N LEU A 137 9.44 7.23 -1.69
CA LEU A 137 8.40 6.54 -2.47
C LEU A 137 8.08 7.28 -3.77
N ILE A 138 7.92 8.60 -3.72
CA ILE A 138 7.65 9.43 -4.91
C ILE A 138 8.77 9.23 -5.94
N GLU A 139 10.02 9.31 -5.50
CA GLU A 139 11.18 9.15 -6.39
C GLU A 139 11.23 7.74 -6.99
N ALA A 140 11.04 6.71 -6.17
CA ALA A 140 11.03 5.33 -6.65
C ALA A 140 9.91 5.04 -7.67
N VAL A 141 8.73 5.63 -7.47
CA VAL A 141 7.61 5.50 -8.43
C VAL A 141 7.91 6.26 -9.73
N ARG A 142 8.47 7.47 -9.65
CA ARG A 142 8.88 8.25 -10.83
C ARG A 142 9.92 7.48 -11.66
N GLN A 143 10.94 6.95 -10.99
CA GLN A 143 11.96 6.14 -11.64
C GLN A 143 11.36 4.92 -12.33
N LEU A 144 10.49 4.17 -11.67
CA LEU A 144 9.79 3.02 -12.27
C LEU A 144 9.01 3.42 -13.53
N LEU A 145 8.26 4.52 -13.48
CA LEU A 145 7.47 5.00 -14.62
C LEU A 145 8.35 5.39 -15.80
N GLU A 146 9.50 6.02 -15.54
CA GLU A 146 10.44 6.38 -16.61
C GLU A 146 11.15 5.15 -17.20
N GLU A 147 11.57 4.20 -16.37
CA GLU A 147 12.10 2.91 -16.82
C GLU A 147 11.10 2.16 -17.70
N PHE A 148 9.81 2.14 -17.29
CA PHE A 148 8.75 1.52 -18.09
C PHE A 148 8.58 2.21 -19.45
N ARG A 149 8.55 3.55 -19.49
CA ARG A 149 8.47 4.32 -20.73
C ARG A 149 9.69 4.09 -21.64
N GLN A 150 10.87 3.94 -21.04
CA GLN A 150 12.09 3.64 -21.78
C GLN A 150 12.03 2.26 -22.43
N LEU A 151 11.59 1.24 -21.67
CA LEU A 151 11.40 -0.11 -22.20
C LEU A 151 10.40 -0.14 -23.35
N GLU A 152 9.28 0.58 -23.24
CA GLU A 152 8.32 0.71 -24.35
C GLU A 152 8.97 1.34 -25.59
N ARG A 153 9.76 2.42 -25.44
CA ARG A 153 10.47 3.06 -26.56
C ARG A 153 11.43 2.09 -27.24
N GLU A 154 12.17 1.30 -26.48
CA GLU A 154 13.14 0.33 -26.99
C GLU A 154 12.47 -0.84 -27.71
N HIS A 155 11.38 -1.35 -27.20
CA HIS A 155 10.72 -2.54 -27.75
C HIS A 155 9.65 -2.22 -28.81
N LEU A 156 8.93 -1.09 -28.64
CA LEU A 156 7.79 -0.71 -29.48
C LEU A 156 8.07 0.50 -30.37
N GLY A 157 9.25 1.14 -30.23
CA GLY A 157 9.60 2.37 -30.94
C GLY A 157 8.83 3.62 -30.46
N ARG A 158 7.93 3.47 -29.49
CA ARG A 158 7.11 4.55 -28.92
C ARG A 158 6.67 4.23 -27.52
N THR A 159 6.39 5.25 -26.69
CA THR A 159 5.72 5.03 -25.40
C THR A 159 4.20 5.06 -25.59
N THR A 160 3.51 4.12 -24.93
CA THR A 160 2.05 4.08 -24.86
C THR A 160 1.54 4.61 -23.50
N LEU A 161 2.40 4.64 -22.48
CA LEU A 161 2.07 5.13 -21.14
C LEU A 161 2.05 6.67 -21.11
N LYS A 162 0.90 7.26 -21.42
CA LYS A 162 0.65 8.70 -21.37
C LYS A 162 0.42 9.20 -19.94
N ASP A 163 0.61 10.50 -19.67
CA ASP A 163 0.41 11.08 -18.34
C ASP A 163 -1.01 10.86 -17.79
N ALA A 164 -2.03 10.90 -18.66
CA ALA A 164 -3.40 10.58 -18.27
C ALA A 164 -3.57 9.12 -17.80
N GLU A 165 -2.80 8.18 -18.35
CA GLU A 165 -2.82 6.79 -17.93
C GLU A 165 -2.03 6.59 -16.65
N VAL A 166 -0.91 7.30 -16.48
CA VAL A 166 -0.19 7.33 -15.19
C VAL A 166 -1.11 7.82 -14.09
N LEU A 167 -1.85 8.91 -14.30
CA LEU A 167 -2.83 9.40 -13.33
C LEU A 167 -3.86 8.33 -12.97
N LYS A 168 -4.41 7.62 -13.95
CA LYS A 168 -5.37 6.52 -13.69
C LYS A 168 -4.75 5.39 -12.88
N VAL A 169 -3.52 4.99 -13.19
CA VAL A 169 -2.78 3.96 -12.43
C VAL A 169 -2.57 4.39 -10.98
N LEU A 170 -2.11 5.62 -10.75
CA LEU A 170 -1.93 6.17 -9.41
C LEU A 170 -3.23 6.20 -8.62
N VAL A 171 -4.33 6.62 -9.26
CA VAL A 171 -5.67 6.63 -8.64
C VAL A 171 -6.15 5.22 -8.29
N LEU A 172 -5.89 4.23 -9.14
CA LEU A 172 -6.20 2.83 -8.82
C LEU A 172 -5.48 2.38 -7.55
N VAL A 173 -4.16 2.61 -7.47
CA VAL A 173 -3.36 2.21 -6.31
C VAL A 173 -3.78 2.97 -5.05
N LEU A 174 -4.12 4.26 -5.16
CA LEU A 174 -4.70 5.05 -4.07
C LEU A 174 -5.99 4.45 -3.54
N ARG A 175 -6.92 4.11 -4.42
CA ARG A 175 -8.20 3.49 -4.03
C ARG A 175 -7.99 2.14 -3.34
N LEU A 176 -7.05 1.32 -3.83
CA LEU A 176 -6.65 0.08 -3.16
C LEU A 176 -6.10 0.34 -1.76
N ALA A 177 -5.24 1.35 -1.61
CA ALA A 177 -4.68 1.72 -0.30
C ALA A 177 -5.78 2.16 0.68
N HIS A 178 -6.76 2.95 0.23
CA HIS A 178 -7.89 3.38 1.06
C HIS A 178 -8.80 2.22 1.50
N ILE A 179 -9.02 1.23 0.65
CA ILE A 179 -9.84 0.05 0.99
C ILE A 179 -9.15 -0.81 2.05
N HIS A 180 -7.83 -0.95 1.97
CA HIS A 180 -7.08 -1.87 2.84
C HIS A 180 -6.50 -1.24 4.11
N THR A 181 -6.45 0.09 4.21
CA THR A 181 -5.98 0.77 5.44
C THR A 181 -7.05 0.77 6.52
N SER A 182 -6.64 0.72 7.80
CA SER A 182 -7.55 1.00 8.92
C SER A 182 -7.87 2.50 9.08
N GLY A 183 -7.20 3.38 8.34
CA GLY A 183 -7.31 4.83 8.46
C GLY A 183 -6.63 5.43 9.69
N ARG A 184 -5.99 4.60 10.52
CA ARG A 184 -5.25 5.07 11.69
C ARG A 184 -3.84 5.53 11.30
N PRO A 185 -3.22 6.49 12.03
CA PRO A 185 -1.92 7.08 11.65
C PRO A 185 -0.78 6.09 11.47
N ARG A 186 -0.80 4.97 12.22
CA ARG A 186 0.24 3.93 12.16
C ARG A 186 -0.26 2.64 11.51
N SER A 187 -1.33 2.74 10.72
CA SER A 187 -1.84 1.59 9.96
C SER A 187 -0.80 1.10 8.95
N ARG A 188 -0.72 -0.21 8.83
CA ARG A 188 0.03 -0.93 7.81
C ARG A 188 -0.85 -2.01 7.13
N GLY A 189 -2.18 -1.83 7.17
CA GLY A 189 -3.12 -2.79 6.62
C GLY A 189 -2.94 -3.02 5.12
N PHE A 190 -2.76 -1.94 4.36
CA PHE A 190 -2.47 -2.01 2.93
C PHE A 190 -1.09 -2.64 2.65
N LEU A 191 -0.06 -2.23 3.39
CA LEU A 191 1.29 -2.79 3.25
C LEU A 191 1.33 -4.28 3.57
N ASP A 192 0.62 -4.71 4.61
CA ASP A 192 0.50 -6.13 4.97
C ASP A 192 -0.26 -6.92 3.91
N PHE A 193 -1.31 -6.34 3.33
CA PHE A 193 -2.01 -6.92 2.17
C PHE A 193 -1.04 -7.14 1.00
N LEU A 194 -0.22 -6.15 0.63
CA LEU A 194 0.77 -6.29 -0.44
C LEU A 194 1.77 -7.41 -0.16
N HIS A 195 2.30 -7.47 1.07
CA HIS A 195 3.24 -8.52 1.45
C HIS A 195 2.64 -9.93 1.33
N GLN A 196 1.36 -10.10 1.72
CA GLN A 196 0.67 -11.38 1.59
C GLN A 196 0.45 -11.77 0.12
N GLN A 197 0.04 -10.83 -0.75
CA GLN A 197 -0.15 -11.08 -2.17
C GLN A 197 1.16 -11.51 -2.85
N PHE A 198 2.26 -10.82 -2.59
CA PHE A 198 3.56 -11.17 -3.18
C PHE A 198 4.11 -12.50 -2.67
N GLN A 199 3.89 -12.86 -1.40
CA GLN A 199 4.27 -14.17 -0.88
C GLN A 199 3.47 -15.29 -1.54
N GLN A 200 2.17 -15.11 -1.73
CA GLN A 200 1.31 -16.07 -2.42
C GLN A 200 1.73 -16.27 -3.88
N ALA A 201 2.00 -15.17 -4.61
CA ALA A 201 2.48 -15.24 -5.98
C ALA A 201 3.80 -16.01 -6.11
N GLN A 202 4.76 -15.75 -5.22
CA GLN A 202 6.04 -16.48 -5.19
C GLN A 202 5.85 -17.96 -4.89
N SER A 203 4.97 -18.31 -3.95
CA SER A 203 4.68 -19.70 -3.60
C SER A 203 3.98 -20.44 -4.75
N SER A 204 3.12 -19.77 -5.50
CA SER A 204 2.43 -20.35 -6.66
C SER A 204 3.40 -20.63 -7.81
N ILE A 205 4.36 -19.73 -8.06
CA ILE A 205 5.40 -19.93 -9.08
C ILE A 205 6.31 -21.10 -8.67
N ALA A 206 6.77 -21.15 -7.42
CA ALA A 206 7.61 -22.22 -6.92
C ALA A 206 6.91 -23.60 -6.98
N ALA A 207 5.62 -23.66 -6.73
CA ALA A 207 4.82 -24.88 -6.85
C ALA A 207 4.61 -25.33 -8.31
N ALA A 208 4.60 -24.38 -9.25
CA ALA A 208 4.50 -24.67 -10.68
C ALA A 208 5.82 -25.18 -11.29
N ASP A 209 6.96 -24.80 -10.70
CA ASP A 209 8.30 -25.23 -11.12
C ASP A 209 8.73 -26.60 -10.54
N GLU A 210 7.96 -27.20 -9.63
CA GLU A 210 8.23 -28.58 -9.21
C GLU A 210 7.91 -29.52 -10.39
N PRO A 211 8.91 -30.31 -10.87
CA PRO A 211 8.67 -31.22 -11.98
C PRO A 211 7.65 -32.25 -11.54
N GLY A 212 6.44 -32.12 -12.07
CA GLY A 212 5.35 -33.01 -11.79
C GLY A 212 5.80 -34.46 -11.89
N SER A 213 5.58 -35.22 -10.85
CA SER A 213 5.76 -36.67 -10.79
C SER A 213 5.15 -37.28 -12.05
N ARG A 214 6.01 -37.73 -13.00
CA ARG A 214 5.60 -38.53 -14.15
C ARG A 214 5.06 -39.83 -13.59
N ILE A 215 3.75 -39.97 -13.55
CA ILE A 215 3.11 -41.27 -13.41
C ILE A 215 3.42 -42.04 -14.68
N ILE A 216 4.42 -42.90 -14.62
CA ILE A 216 4.67 -43.93 -15.62
C ILE A 216 3.62 -45.02 -15.30
N MET A 217 2.56 -45.08 -16.07
CA MET A 217 1.69 -46.27 -16.05
C MET A 217 2.38 -47.38 -16.85
N PRO A 218 2.32 -48.62 -16.36
CA PRO A 218 2.90 -49.80 -17.01
C PRO A 218 2.17 -50.20 -18.31
#